data_cea1a6547bd4ca013b635e67bac6fc62
#
_entry.id   cea1a6547bd4ca013b635e67bac6fc62
#
_cell.length_a   1.000
_cell.length_b   1.000
_cell.length_c   1.000
_cell.angle_alpha   90.00
_cell.angle_beta   90.00
_cell.angle_gamma   90.00
#
_symmetry.space_group_name_H-M   'P 1'
#
loop_
_entity.id
_entity.type
_entity.pdbx_description
1 polymer ?
#
loop_
_entity_poly.entity_id
_entity_poly.type
_entity_poly.pdbx_seq_one_letter_code
_entity_poly.pdbx_strand_id
1 'polypeptide(L)'
;ENVNNNHAYEYDANGNLVYVNTSRTKKDGMADEKTAERKLKWDEENRLLASDDNGFVTNYWYDADGERTVKTSGESDQVYVNSEFAGGRTNTAKFSLYVSPYLVANQGGRYTKHIYIGSLRVVSKIGDFASYGSDPRRIQYAGSETDGLSVDYKQKYVQQLQVIKDNYATFAVPYN
;
A
#
# COMPACT_ATOMS: atom_id res chain seq x y z
N GLU A 1 -25.83 -18.70 -16.38
CA GLU A 1 -26.34 -19.00 -15.05
C GLU A 1 -25.66 -20.26 -14.52
N ASN A 2 -24.98 -20.21 -13.39
CA ASN A 2 -24.23 -21.33 -12.81
C ASN A 2 -25.17 -22.16 -11.94
N VAL A 3 -25.15 -23.46 -12.12
CA VAL A 3 -26.01 -24.38 -11.39
C VAL A 3 -25.30 -25.16 -10.30
N ASN A 4 -23.96 -25.18 -10.32
CA ASN A 4 -23.17 -25.85 -9.31
C ASN A 4 -21.86 -25.08 -9.06
N ASN A 5 -21.62 -24.75 -7.81
CA ASN A 5 -20.39 -24.10 -7.35
C ASN A 5 -19.72 -24.99 -6.31
N ASN A 6 -18.49 -25.40 -6.60
CA ASN A 6 -17.67 -26.16 -5.66
C ASN A 6 -16.53 -25.27 -5.17
N HIS A 7 -16.27 -25.34 -3.87
CA HIS A 7 -15.16 -24.66 -3.23
C HIS A 7 -14.25 -25.69 -2.57
N ALA A 8 -12.99 -25.71 -2.96
CA ALA A 8 -11.95 -26.49 -2.30
C ALA A 8 -11.10 -25.55 -1.45
N TYR A 9 -10.82 -25.95 -0.22
CA TYR A 9 -10.01 -25.20 0.74
C TYR A 9 -8.89 -26.12 1.25
N GLU A 10 -7.67 -25.57 1.29
CA GLU A 10 -6.53 -26.26 1.89
C GLU A 10 -5.95 -25.40 2.99
N TYR A 11 -5.47 -26.04 4.04
CA TYR A 11 -4.93 -25.39 5.22
C TYR A 11 -3.53 -25.92 5.53
N ASP A 12 -2.68 -25.08 6.09
CA ASP A 12 -1.40 -25.49 6.61
C ASP A 12 -1.52 -26.22 7.98
N ALA A 13 -0.38 -26.64 8.53
CA ALA A 13 -0.35 -27.34 9.82
C ALA A 13 -0.79 -26.45 11.00
N ASN A 14 -0.76 -25.13 10.84
CA ASN A 14 -1.19 -24.14 11.84
C ASN A 14 -2.69 -23.80 11.70
N GLY A 15 -3.35 -24.31 10.69
CA GLY A 15 -4.75 -24.04 10.39
C GLY A 15 -4.98 -22.77 9.55
N ASN A 16 -3.94 -22.18 8.98
CA ASN A 16 -4.07 -21.06 8.08
C ASN A 16 -4.52 -21.53 6.69
N LEU A 17 -5.42 -20.80 6.07
CA LEU A 17 -5.86 -21.08 4.71
C LEU A 17 -4.72 -20.80 3.73
N VAL A 18 -4.30 -21.79 2.95
CA VAL A 18 -3.21 -21.64 1.97
C VAL A 18 -3.68 -21.69 0.52
N TYR A 19 -4.82 -22.32 0.28
CA TYR A 19 -5.37 -22.46 -1.06
C TYR A 19 -6.89 -22.43 -1.07
N VAL A 20 -7.45 -21.73 -2.05
CA VAL A 20 -8.87 -21.75 -2.36
C VAL A 20 -9.02 -21.94 -3.86
N ASN A 21 -9.83 -22.91 -4.26
CA ASN A 21 -10.27 -23.04 -5.64
C ASN A 21 -11.80 -22.99 -5.69
N THR A 22 -12.32 -22.17 -6.56
CA THR A 22 -13.75 -22.09 -6.84
C THR A 22 -13.99 -22.57 -8.27
N SER A 23 -14.49 -23.77 -8.42
CA SER A 23 -14.96 -24.27 -9.71
C SER A 23 -16.48 -24.05 -9.85
N ARG A 24 -16.89 -23.70 -11.05
CA ARG A 24 -18.29 -23.42 -11.38
C ARG A 24 -18.71 -24.25 -12.59
N THR A 25 -19.93 -24.73 -12.57
CA THR A 25 -20.54 -25.46 -13.70
C THR A 25 -21.73 -24.66 -14.20
N LYS A 26 -21.75 -24.41 -15.49
CA LYS A 26 -22.88 -23.78 -16.18
C LYS A 26 -24.08 -24.73 -16.27
N LYS A 27 -25.25 -24.18 -16.60
CA LYS A 27 -26.51 -24.93 -16.73
C LYS A 27 -26.47 -26.01 -17.82
N ASP A 28 -25.59 -25.87 -18.79
CA ASP A 28 -25.34 -26.85 -19.86
C ASP A 28 -24.37 -27.98 -19.44
N GLY A 29 -23.89 -27.97 -18.19
CA GLY A 29 -22.94 -28.95 -17.67
C GLY A 29 -21.48 -28.64 -18.00
N MET A 30 -21.22 -27.56 -18.73
CA MET A 30 -19.84 -27.13 -19.05
C MET A 30 -19.20 -26.41 -17.89
N ALA A 31 -17.87 -26.53 -17.73
CA ALA A 31 -17.14 -25.77 -16.76
C ALA A 31 -17.21 -24.27 -17.09
N ASP A 32 -17.38 -23.43 -16.06
CA ASP A 32 -17.28 -21.98 -16.23
C ASP A 32 -15.81 -21.58 -16.32
N GLU A 33 -15.45 -20.80 -17.34
CA GLU A 33 -14.11 -20.26 -17.52
C GLU A 33 -13.69 -19.31 -16.40
N LYS A 34 -14.64 -18.81 -15.61
CA LYS A 34 -14.40 -17.95 -14.43
C LYS A 34 -14.13 -18.76 -13.17
N THR A 35 -13.22 -19.71 -13.23
CA THR A 35 -12.68 -20.33 -12.02
C THR A 35 -11.84 -19.31 -11.27
N ALA A 36 -12.03 -19.22 -9.96
CA ALA A 36 -11.22 -18.35 -9.10
C ALA A 36 -10.25 -19.21 -8.30
N GLU A 37 -8.97 -18.93 -8.45
CA GLU A 37 -7.91 -19.56 -7.67
C GLU A 37 -7.25 -18.51 -6.77
N ARG A 38 -7.07 -18.83 -5.50
CA ARG A 38 -6.35 -18.00 -4.55
C ARG A 38 -5.32 -18.83 -3.83
N LYS A 39 -4.09 -18.33 -3.75
CA LYS A 39 -3.00 -18.91 -2.96
C LYS A 39 -2.59 -17.90 -1.90
N LEU A 40 -2.29 -18.41 -0.70
CA LEU A 40 -1.87 -17.57 0.42
C LEU A 40 -0.60 -18.17 1.05
N LYS A 41 0.29 -17.28 1.46
CA LYS A 41 1.51 -17.65 2.19
C LYS A 41 1.52 -16.96 3.54
N TRP A 42 1.79 -17.70 4.58
CA TRP A 42 1.84 -17.24 5.96
C TRP A 42 3.24 -17.41 6.53
N ASP A 43 3.56 -16.65 7.55
CA ASP A 43 4.76 -16.83 8.35
C ASP A 43 4.49 -17.71 9.59
N GLU A 44 5.52 -17.92 10.38
CA GLU A 44 5.48 -18.74 11.59
C GLU A 44 4.59 -18.15 12.69
N GLU A 45 4.30 -16.85 12.62
CA GLU A 45 3.44 -16.12 13.57
C GLU A 45 2.01 -15.94 13.04
N ASN A 46 1.65 -16.68 11.96
CA ASN A 46 0.34 -16.65 11.30
C ASN A 46 -0.02 -15.26 10.69
N ARG A 47 1.00 -14.50 10.25
CA ARG A 47 0.80 -13.26 9.49
C ARG A 47 0.87 -13.54 8.00
N LEU A 48 -0.03 -12.94 7.23
CA LEU A 48 -0.10 -13.14 5.79
C LEU A 48 1.07 -12.47 5.08
N LEU A 49 1.98 -13.23 4.48
CA LEU A 49 3.13 -12.72 3.72
C LEU A 49 2.81 -12.43 2.26
N ALA A 50 1.95 -13.24 1.65
CA ALA A 50 1.58 -13.05 0.26
C ALA A 50 0.20 -13.63 -0.04
N SER A 51 -0.48 -13.05 -1.02
CA SER A 51 -1.65 -13.63 -1.66
C SER A 51 -1.55 -13.52 -3.17
N ASP A 52 -2.05 -14.53 -3.87
CA ASP A 52 -2.23 -14.54 -5.31
C ASP A 52 -3.71 -14.74 -5.61
N ASP A 53 -4.32 -13.82 -6.32
CA ASP A 53 -5.68 -13.89 -6.81
C ASP A 53 -5.65 -13.96 -8.35
N ASN A 54 -5.58 -15.18 -8.91
CA ASN A 54 -5.52 -15.40 -10.36
C ASN A 54 -4.41 -14.59 -11.07
N GLY A 55 -3.19 -14.55 -10.53
CA GLY A 55 -2.06 -13.83 -11.09
C GLY A 55 -1.92 -12.39 -10.59
N PHE A 56 -2.86 -11.90 -9.80
CA PHE A 56 -2.69 -10.62 -9.11
C PHE A 56 -2.05 -10.86 -7.74
N VAL A 57 -0.74 -10.65 -7.66
CA VAL A 57 0.03 -10.99 -6.46
C VAL A 57 0.20 -9.78 -5.56
N THR A 58 -0.07 -9.99 -4.28
CA THR A 58 0.14 -9.02 -3.21
C THR A 58 1.14 -9.59 -2.21
N ASN A 59 2.14 -8.81 -1.82
CA ASN A 59 3.08 -9.18 -0.76
C ASN A 59 2.97 -8.19 0.41
N TYR A 60 3.25 -8.68 1.60
CA TYR A 60 3.15 -7.93 2.85
C TYR A 60 4.44 -8.08 3.66
N TRP A 61 4.87 -7.01 4.30
CA TRP A 61 5.99 -6.99 5.25
C TRP A 61 5.53 -6.41 6.57
N TYR A 62 6.12 -6.91 7.61
CA TYR A 62 5.81 -6.55 8.98
C TYR A 62 7.08 -6.11 9.71
N ASP A 63 6.95 -5.27 10.72
CA ASP A 63 8.01 -4.93 11.65
C ASP A 63 8.10 -5.96 12.79
N ALA A 64 9.00 -5.70 13.73
CA ALA A 64 9.21 -6.58 14.88
C ALA A 64 8.02 -6.62 15.85
N ASP A 65 7.18 -5.60 15.83
CA ASP A 65 5.97 -5.52 16.65
C ASP A 65 4.75 -6.18 15.96
N GLY A 66 4.93 -6.71 14.73
CA GLY A 66 3.89 -7.37 13.95
C GLY A 66 2.98 -6.40 13.19
N GLU A 67 3.30 -5.12 13.17
CA GLU A 67 2.56 -4.12 12.39
C GLU A 67 3.00 -4.15 10.93
N ARG A 68 2.03 -4.04 10.01
CA ARG A 68 2.34 -4.06 8.58
C ARG A 68 3.00 -2.77 8.13
N THR A 69 4.23 -2.87 7.60
CA THR A 69 5.02 -1.72 7.13
C THR A 69 4.91 -1.48 5.64
N VAL A 70 4.86 -2.54 4.83
CA VAL A 70 4.78 -2.43 3.37
C VAL A 70 3.74 -3.40 2.82
N LYS A 71 3.04 -2.96 1.79
CA LYS A 71 2.23 -3.78 0.90
C LYS A 71 2.64 -3.48 -0.53
N THR A 72 2.93 -4.51 -1.32
CA THR A 72 3.03 -4.39 -2.78
C THR A 72 1.90 -5.16 -3.45
N SER A 73 1.44 -4.70 -4.60
CA SER A 73 0.39 -5.38 -5.35
C SER A 73 0.47 -5.07 -6.83
N GLY A 74 0.14 -6.05 -7.66
CA GLY A 74 0.10 -5.89 -9.11
C GLY A 74 0.01 -7.23 -9.84
N GLU A 75 -0.22 -7.16 -11.12
CA GLU A 75 0.00 -8.30 -12.00
C GLU A 75 1.51 -8.57 -12.01
N SER A 76 1.94 -9.70 -11.52
CA SER A 76 3.35 -10.06 -11.46
C SER A 76 3.53 -11.56 -11.52
N ASP A 77 4.73 -11.98 -11.93
CA ASP A 77 5.09 -13.39 -11.91
C ASP A 77 5.04 -13.93 -10.48
N GLN A 78 4.42 -15.08 -10.34
CA GLN A 78 4.44 -15.83 -9.10
C GLN A 78 5.85 -16.37 -8.85
N VAL A 79 6.27 -16.34 -7.60
CA VAL A 79 7.54 -16.94 -7.15
C VAL A 79 7.22 -18.19 -6.35
N TYR A 80 7.89 -19.28 -6.69
CA TYR A 80 7.79 -20.55 -5.98
C TYR A 80 9.15 -20.93 -5.40
N VAL A 81 9.15 -21.41 -4.18
CA VAL A 81 10.32 -21.96 -3.50
C VAL A 81 9.98 -23.39 -3.07
N ASN A 82 10.78 -24.37 -3.51
CA ASN A 82 10.51 -25.80 -3.26
C ASN A 82 9.08 -26.24 -3.65
N SER A 83 8.58 -25.72 -4.77
CA SER A 83 7.22 -25.96 -5.29
C SER A 83 6.08 -25.33 -4.46
N GLU A 84 6.37 -24.58 -3.42
CA GLU A 84 5.38 -23.82 -2.65
C GLU A 84 5.32 -22.36 -3.14
N PHE A 85 4.10 -21.80 -3.16
CA PHE A 85 3.91 -20.39 -3.45
C PHE A 85 4.58 -19.53 -2.37
N ALA A 86 5.47 -18.63 -2.79
CA ALA A 86 6.27 -17.77 -1.91
C ALA A 86 5.96 -16.27 -2.05
N GLY A 87 5.15 -15.88 -3.05
CA GLY A 87 4.80 -14.50 -3.31
C GLY A 87 4.99 -14.09 -4.78
N GLY A 88 5.14 -12.81 -5.04
CA GLY A 88 5.37 -12.25 -6.37
C GLY A 88 6.60 -11.35 -6.43
N ARG A 89 7.02 -11.03 -7.65
CA ARG A 89 8.10 -10.08 -7.87
C ARG A 89 7.67 -8.68 -7.41
N THR A 90 8.55 -8.00 -6.71
CA THR A 90 8.26 -6.68 -6.10
C THR A 90 8.79 -5.51 -6.90
N ASN A 91 9.71 -5.74 -7.85
CA ASN A 91 10.37 -4.70 -8.64
C ASN A 91 9.44 -3.93 -9.59
N THR A 92 8.30 -4.52 -9.99
CA THR A 92 7.30 -3.90 -10.87
C THR A 92 5.96 -3.62 -10.19
N ALA A 93 5.78 -4.13 -8.97
CA ALA A 93 4.52 -4.00 -8.24
C ALA A 93 4.35 -2.59 -7.67
N LYS A 94 3.11 -2.11 -7.63
CA LYS A 94 2.75 -0.90 -6.90
C LYS A 94 2.87 -1.14 -5.39
N PHE A 95 3.33 -0.15 -4.65
CA PHE A 95 3.50 -0.28 -3.21
C PHE A 95 2.69 0.73 -2.40
N SER A 96 2.37 0.35 -1.18
CA SER A 96 1.90 1.22 -0.10
C SER A 96 2.82 1.04 1.10
N LEU A 97 3.32 2.15 1.63
CA LEU A 97 4.15 2.21 2.81
C LEU A 97 3.31 2.70 3.99
N TYR A 98 3.23 1.92 5.04
CA TYR A 98 2.55 2.24 6.29
C TYR A 98 3.58 2.85 7.25
N VAL A 99 3.78 4.16 7.15
CA VAL A 99 4.79 4.88 7.94
C VAL A 99 4.44 4.89 9.42
N SER A 100 3.16 5.00 9.71
CA SER A 100 2.60 4.96 11.06
C SER A 100 1.07 4.77 10.98
N PRO A 101 0.37 4.54 12.09
CA PRO A 101 -1.09 4.54 12.11
C PRO A 101 -1.73 5.82 11.56
N TYR A 102 -0.96 6.91 11.53
CA TYR A 102 -1.42 8.24 11.08
C TYR A 102 -1.09 8.55 9.62
N LEU A 103 -0.20 7.80 8.98
CA LEU A 103 0.32 8.13 7.64
C LEU A 103 0.57 6.88 6.81
N VAL A 104 -0.10 6.82 5.67
CA VAL A 104 0.15 5.83 4.60
C VAL A 104 0.60 6.57 3.35
N ALA A 105 1.72 6.15 2.76
CA ALA A 105 2.23 6.68 1.51
C ALA A 105 2.12 5.62 0.40
N ASN A 106 1.82 6.06 -0.81
CA ASN A 106 1.68 5.18 -1.97
C ASN A 106 2.71 5.55 -3.05
N GLN A 107 2.95 4.62 -3.95
CA GLN A 107 3.72 4.90 -5.15
C GLN A 107 3.14 6.09 -5.91
N GLY A 108 4.01 6.96 -6.46
CA GLY A 108 3.61 8.17 -7.17
C GLY A 108 3.40 9.39 -6.27
N GLY A 109 3.80 9.31 -4.99
CA GLY A 109 3.80 10.46 -4.08
C GLY A 109 2.45 10.76 -3.44
N ARG A 110 1.45 9.92 -3.62
CA ARG A 110 0.16 10.05 -2.92
C ARG A 110 0.28 9.55 -1.49
N TYR A 111 -0.39 10.24 -0.58
CA TYR A 111 -0.45 9.84 0.82
C TYR A 111 -1.84 10.02 1.42
N THR A 112 -2.09 9.29 2.49
CA THR A 112 -3.29 9.44 3.32
C THR A 112 -2.85 9.72 4.75
N LYS A 113 -3.31 10.84 5.32
CA LYS A 113 -3.17 11.16 6.74
C LYS A 113 -4.44 10.77 7.46
N HIS A 114 -4.30 10.09 8.58
CA HIS A 114 -5.40 9.75 9.48
C HIS A 114 -5.32 10.62 10.73
N ILE A 115 -6.45 11.18 11.11
CA ILE A 115 -6.58 12.03 12.31
C ILE A 115 -7.48 11.30 13.30
N TYR A 116 -6.98 11.18 14.53
CA TYR A 116 -7.63 10.45 15.61
C TYR A 116 -7.99 11.40 16.75
N ILE A 117 -9.07 11.09 17.45
CA ILE A 117 -9.41 11.62 18.77
C ILE A 117 -9.48 10.41 19.71
N GLY A 118 -8.51 10.29 20.61
CA GLY A 118 -8.29 9.05 21.35
C GLY A 118 -7.97 7.89 20.41
N SER A 119 -8.69 6.79 20.49
CA SER A 119 -8.56 5.63 19.59
C SER A 119 -9.47 5.69 18.34
N LEU A 120 -10.32 6.71 18.22
CA LEU A 120 -11.28 6.82 17.12
C LEU A 120 -10.70 7.64 15.97
N ARG A 121 -10.62 7.04 14.79
CA ARG A 121 -10.26 7.76 13.56
C ARG A 121 -11.44 8.60 13.08
N VAL A 122 -11.29 9.93 13.17
CA VAL A 122 -12.37 10.89 12.86
C VAL A 122 -12.28 11.43 11.43
N VAL A 123 -11.06 11.52 10.86
CA VAL A 123 -10.84 12.06 9.52
C VAL A 123 -9.71 11.30 8.83
N SER A 124 -9.85 11.12 7.51
CA SER A 124 -8.76 10.72 6.62
C SER A 124 -8.62 11.76 5.52
N LYS A 125 -7.43 12.34 5.38
CA LYS A 125 -7.10 13.31 4.34
C LYS A 125 -6.15 12.71 3.33
N ILE A 126 -6.54 12.71 2.05
CA ILE A 126 -5.70 12.31 0.93
C ILE A 126 -4.94 13.54 0.44
N GLY A 127 -3.66 13.37 0.14
CA GLY A 127 -2.80 14.38 -0.43
C GLY A 127 -1.83 13.79 -1.45
N ASP A 128 -1.07 14.66 -2.06
CA ASP A 128 -0.03 14.32 -3.03
C ASP A 128 1.23 15.13 -2.67
N PHE A 129 2.40 14.49 -2.67
CA PHE A 129 3.67 15.18 -2.40
C PHE A 129 4.00 16.21 -3.49
N ALA A 130 3.58 15.97 -4.74
CA ALA A 130 3.78 16.93 -5.82
C ALA A 130 2.97 18.21 -5.64
N SER A 131 1.82 18.13 -4.97
CA SER A 131 0.94 19.25 -4.65
C SER A 131 1.14 19.80 -3.23
N TYR A 132 2.12 19.28 -2.48
CA TYR A 132 2.41 19.74 -1.14
C TYR A 132 2.87 21.21 -1.16
N GLY A 133 2.09 22.09 -0.55
CA GLY A 133 2.31 23.54 -0.58
C GLY A 133 1.54 24.27 -1.69
N SER A 134 0.95 23.57 -2.66
CA SER A 134 0.10 24.13 -3.71
C SER A 134 -1.39 23.81 -3.51
N ASP A 135 -1.81 23.35 -2.30
CA ASP A 135 -3.23 23.17 -1.99
C ASP A 135 -3.94 24.53 -2.02
N PRO A 136 -4.82 24.79 -3.02
CA PRO A 136 -5.49 26.09 -3.18
C PRO A 136 -6.29 26.50 -1.94
N ARG A 137 -6.75 25.51 -1.16
CA ARG A 137 -7.49 25.75 0.09
C ARG A 137 -6.59 26.27 1.21
N ARG A 138 -5.34 25.83 1.25
CA ARG A 138 -4.34 26.35 2.20
C ARG A 138 -3.85 27.73 1.80
N ILE A 139 -3.71 27.98 0.49
CA ILE A 139 -3.33 29.30 -0.02
C ILE A 139 -4.45 30.30 0.25
N GLN A 140 -5.71 29.91 0.08
CA GLN A 140 -6.85 30.78 0.36
C GLN A 140 -7.03 31.12 1.85
N TYR A 141 -6.67 30.19 2.77
CA TYR A 141 -6.83 30.42 4.21
C TYR A 141 -5.58 31.02 4.88
N ALA A 142 -4.39 30.83 4.30
CA ALA A 142 -3.14 31.32 4.88
C ALA A 142 -2.55 32.53 4.15
N GLY A 143 -3.24 33.06 3.16
CA GLY A 143 -2.78 34.15 2.30
C GLY A 143 -3.90 34.72 1.48
N SER A 144 -5.10 34.95 2.07
CA SER A 144 -6.09 35.74 1.40
C SER A 144 -5.54 37.17 1.29
N GLU A 145 -5.68 37.80 0.13
CA GLU A 145 -5.31 39.21 -0.08
C GLU A 145 -5.97 40.15 0.95
N THR A 146 -7.05 39.67 1.60
CA THR A 146 -7.76 40.38 2.67
C THR A 146 -6.99 40.46 3.99
N ASP A 147 -6.06 39.53 4.26
CA ASP A 147 -5.30 39.50 5.52
C ASP A 147 -3.87 40.09 5.38
N GLY A 148 -3.47 40.49 4.19
CA GLY A 148 -2.12 41.01 3.91
C GLY A 148 -0.99 39.99 4.11
N LEU A 149 -1.32 38.71 4.25
CA LEU A 149 -0.40 37.60 4.48
C LEU A 149 -0.44 36.64 3.28
N SER A 150 0.24 37.02 2.20
CA SER A 150 0.50 36.05 1.12
C SER A 150 1.72 35.23 1.48
N VAL A 151 1.53 33.98 1.94
CA VAL A 151 2.63 33.05 2.17
C VAL A 151 2.72 32.09 0.97
N ASP A 152 3.73 32.29 0.12
CA ASP A 152 4.09 31.31 -0.90
C ASP A 152 4.79 30.12 -0.23
N TYR A 153 4.02 29.07 0.08
CA TYR A 153 4.53 27.87 0.71
C TYR A 153 5.53 27.11 -0.16
N LYS A 154 5.43 27.21 -1.49
CA LYS A 154 6.39 26.61 -2.41
C LYS A 154 7.74 27.30 -2.31
N GLN A 155 7.73 28.62 -2.31
CA GLN A 155 8.94 29.44 -2.13
C GLN A 155 9.55 29.23 -0.74
N LYS A 156 8.73 29.21 0.31
CA LYS A 156 9.16 28.90 1.68
C LYS A 156 9.81 27.53 1.80
N TYR A 157 9.25 26.52 1.15
CA TYR A 157 9.83 25.17 1.12
C TYR A 157 11.17 25.14 0.41
N VAL A 158 11.29 25.80 -0.75
CA VAL A 158 12.57 25.91 -1.48
C VAL A 158 13.62 26.64 -0.66
N GLN A 159 13.25 27.71 0.03
CA GLN A 159 14.16 28.44 0.93
C GLN A 159 14.63 27.57 2.10
N GLN A 160 13.73 26.79 2.73
CA GLN A 160 14.11 25.86 3.81
C GLN A 160 15.04 24.76 3.31
N LEU A 161 14.80 24.22 2.12
CA LEU A 161 15.67 23.23 1.48
C LEU A 161 17.07 23.83 1.19
N GLN A 162 17.13 25.08 0.76
CA GLN A 162 18.39 25.76 0.52
C GLN A 162 19.17 25.96 1.82
N VAL A 163 18.52 26.40 2.91
CA VAL A 163 19.15 26.52 4.23
C VAL A 163 19.73 25.17 4.71
N ILE A 164 19.01 24.07 4.46
CA ILE A 164 19.53 22.73 4.80
C ILE A 164 20.78 22.43 3.98
N LYS A 165 20.78 22.67 2.67
CA LYS A 165 21.94 22.46 1.80
C LYS A 165 23.14 23.31 2.22
N ASP A 166 22.90 24.56 2.57
CA ASP A 166 23.94 25.50 3.03
C ASP A 166 24.55 25.03 4.36
N ASN A 167 23.73 24.48 5.27
CA ASN A 167 24.22 23.85 6.50
C ASN A 167 25.10 22.63 6.22
N TYR A 168 24.69 21.74 5.30
CA TYR A 168 25.51 20.61 4.88
C TYR A 168 26.85 21.05 4.28
N ALA A 169 26.82 22.09 3.44
CA ALA A 169 28.04 22.67 2.87
C ALA A 169 28.94 23.27 3.93
N THR A 170 28.39 23.98 4.95
CA THR A 170 29.14 24.57 6.06
C THR A 170 29.85 23.50 6.89
N PHE A 171 29.24 22.32 7.06
CA PHE A 171 29.85 21.21 7.79
C PHE A 171 30.65 20.25 6.89
N ALA A 172 30.84 20.57 5.61
CA ALA A 172 31.52 19.73 4.61
C ALA A 172 30.91 18.31 4.49
N VAL A 173 29.62 18.18 4.71
CA VAL A 173 28.88 16.93 4.57
C VAL A 173 28.23 16.89 3.18
N PRO A 174 28.44 15.82 2.36
CA PRO A 174 27.75 15.72 1.07
C PRO A 174 26.23 15.65 1.27
N TYR A 175 25.50 16.45 0.50
CA TYR A 175 24.05 16.39 0.42
C TYR A 175 23.69 15.57 -0.83
N ASN A 176 23.28 14.32 -0.63
CA ASN A 176 22.81 13.41 -1.69
C ASN A 176 21.29 13.36 -1.71
#